data_389840c5ab8ab7f6b93526900b673873
#
_entry.id   389840c5ab8ab7f6b93526900b673873
#
_cell.length_a   1.000
_cell.length_b   1.000
_cell.length_c   1.000
_cell.angle_alpha   90.00
_cell.angle_beta   90.00
_cell.angle_gamma   90.00
#
_symmetry.space_group_name_H-M   'P 1'
#
loop_
_entity.id
_entity.type
_entity.pdbx_description
1 polymer ?
#
loop_
_entity_poly.entity_id
_entity_poly.type
_entity_poly.pdbx_seq_one_letter_code
_entity_poly.pdbx_strand_id
1 'polypeptide(L)'
;MNSPTRIIEVRQNVLKQNDVIAHALRQRFHDAGVFVVSLVSSPGAGKTALLEKTLTLLRQRFRVAALVGDLATENDAVRLARSQAPVKQIVTGTVCHLEAAMVQNALEGWRLDELDFLFVENVGNLVCPSSYDLGEDLRLVLMSVTEGEDKPLKYPTIFNSADVTVITKIDLAEAVEFNAEAANRSIQAVRPGMTALNVSAKSGAGMKEFLGFLRSRRDNARAMTVSQASDTFATPEK
;
A
#
# COMPACT_ATOMS: atom_id res chain seq x y z
N MET A 1 28.35 26.73 14.31
CA MET A 1 28.51 25.74 13.20
C MET A 1 27.73 24.51 13.57
N ASN A 2 26.55 24.29 12.93
CA ASN A 2 25.76 23.07 13.15
C ASN A 2 26.46 21.90 12.44
N SER A 3 26.96 20.96 13.21
CA SER A 3 27.64 19.77 12.71
C SER A 3 26.67 18.94 11.79
N PRO A 4 27.12 18.45 10.63
CA PRO A 4 26.29 17.59 9.76
C PRO A 4 25.79 16.33 10.48
N THR A 5 26.48 15.87 11.51
CA THR A 5 26.10 14.74 12.38
C THR A 5 24.71 14.95 13.02
N ARG A 6 24.38 16.18 13.42
CA ARG A 6 23.10 16.48 14.09
C ARG A 6 21.86 16.30 13.19
N ILE A 7 21.98 16.59 11.90
CA ILE A 7 20.87 16.39 10.93
C ILE A 7 20.59 14.89 10.71
N ILE A 8 21.63 14.08 10.66
CA ILE A 8 21.53 12.62 10.50
C ILE A 8 20.83 12.01 11.73
N GLU A 9 21.20 12.41 12.93
CA GLU A 9 20.59 11.93 14.18
C GLU A 9 19.08 12.28 14.26
N VAL A 10 18.69 13.50 13.88
CA VAL A 10 17.27 13.90 13.87
C VAL A 10 16.46 13.04 12.93
N ARG A 11 16.93 12.81 11.70
CA ARG A 11 16.25 11.97 10.72
C ARG A 11 16.12 10.51 11.20
N GLN A 12 17.18 9.96 11.76
CA GLN A 12 17.15 8.58 12.32
C GLN A 12 16.17 8.46 13.49
N ASN A 13 16.07 9.45 14.34
CA ASN A 13 15.14 9.44 15.47
C ASN A 13 13.68 9.51 15.01
N VAL A 14 13.37 10.33 13.99
CA VAL A 14 12.02 10.41 13.40
C VAL A 14 11.61 9.06 12.80
N LEU A 15 12.49 8.42 12.03
CA LEU A 15 12.20 7.10 11.45
C LEU A 15 12.03 6.03 12.53
N LYS A 16 12.89 5.99 13.54
CA LYS A 16 12.74 5.05 14.67
C LYS A 16 11.42 5.23 15.41
N GLN A 17 10.98 6.48 15.61
CA GLN A 17 9.68 6.73 16.24
C GLN A 17 8.53 6.26 15.37
N ASN A 18 8.59 6.48 14.05
CA ASN A 18 7.62 5.95 13.12
C ASN A 18 7.56 4.41 13.17
N ASP A 19 8.72 3.74 13.19
CA ASP A 19 8.81 2.27 13.21
C ASP A 19 8.18 1.68 14.49
N VAL A 20 8.35 2.33 15.62
CA VAL A 20 7.70 1.91 16.89
C VAL A 20 6.17 1.99 16.76
N ILE A 21 5.64 3.07 16.21
CA ILE A 21 4.20 3.24 16.01
C ILE A 21 3.68 2.26 14.95
N ALA A 22 4.42 2.08 13.85
CA ALA A 22 4.07 1.13 12.79
C ALA A 22 4.01 -0.30 13.30
N HIS A 23 4.95 -0.70 14.17
CA HIS A 23 4.94 -2.02 14.80
C HIS A 23 3.70 -2.20 15.70
N ALA A 24 3.36 -1.21 16.50
CA ALA A 24 2.15 -1.24 17.34
C ALA A 24 0.87 -1.28 16.50
N LEU A 25 0.81 -0.55 15.38
CA LEU A 25 -0.30 -0.61 14.43
C LEU A 25 -0.43 -2.01 13.81
N ARG A 26 0.68 -2.60 13.36
CA ARG A 26 0.68 -3.95 12.78
C ARG A 26 0.11 -4.97 13.76
N GLN A 27 0.52 -4.90 15.03
CA GLN A 27 -0.03 -5.78 16.06
C GLN A 27 -1.54 -5.55 16.24
N ARG A 28 -1.98 -4.29 16.30
CA ARG A 28 -3.41 -3.93 16.40
C ARG A 28 -4.23 -4.45 15.21
N PHE A 29 -3.66 -4.41 14.00
CA PHE A 29 -4.30 -4.95 12.80
C PHE A 29 -4.41 -6.47 12.84
N HIS A 30 -3.35 -7.15 13.25
CA HIS A 30 -3.34 -8.60 13.42
C HIS A 30 -4.35 -9.04 14.48
N ASP A 31 -4.39 -8.39 15.63
CA ASP A 31 -5.34 -8.69 16.71
C ASP A 31 -6.79 -8.50 16.27
N ALA A 32 -7.05 -7.51 15.42
CA ALA A 32 -8.37 -7.27 14.82
C ALA A 32 -8.69 -8.20 13.63
N GLY A 33 -7.71 -8.93 13.10
CA GLY A 33 -7.88 -9.82 11.94
C GLY A 33 -8.11 -9.09 10.61
N VAL A 34 -7.75 -7.81 10.52
CA VAL A 34 -7.84 -7.00 9.31
C VAL A 34 -6.53 -7.07 8.51
N PHE A 35 -6.63 -7.28 7.19
CA PHE A 35 -5.48 -7.28 6.28
C PHE A 35 -5.28 -5.88 5.68
N VAL A 36 -4.11 -5.32 5.91
CA VAL A 36 -3.80 -3.92 5.54
C VAL A 36 -2.93 -3.85 4.30
N VAL A 37 -3.38 -3.10 3.30
CA VAL A 37 -2.70 -2.94 2.01
C VAL A 37 -2.37 -1.46 1.79
N SER A 38 -1.09 -1.12 1.67
CA SER A 38 -0.67 0.23 1.30
C SER A 38 -0.39 0.36 -0.19
N LEU A 39 -0.70 1.53 -0.76
CA LEU A 39 -0.48 1.86 -2.16
C LEU A 39 0.43 3.08 -2.26
N VAL A 40 1.56 2.93 -2.93
CA VAL A 40 2.51 4.00 -3.21
C VAL A 40 2.74 4.14 -4.71
N SER A 41 2.90 5.37 -5.21
CA SER A 41 3.23 5.63 -6.62
C SER A 41 3.61 7.10 -6.84
N SER A 42 4.06 7.42 -8.04
CA SER A 42 4.06 8.80 -8.53
C SER A 42 2.63 9.37 -8.66
N PRO A 43 2.49 10.71 -8.68
CA PRO A 43 1.24 11.34 -9.06
C PRO A 43 0.79 10.86 -10.45
N GLY A 44 -0.52 10.68 -10.62
CA GLY A 44 -1.10 10.28 -11.90
C GLY A 44 -0.92 8.81 -12.31
N ALA A 45 -0.24 7.96 -11.53
CA ALA A 45 -0.09 6.53 -11.82
C ALA A 45 -1.41 5.71 -11.71
N GLY A 46 -2.48 6.31 -11.21
CA GLY A 46 -3.81 5.70 -11.16
C GLY A 46 -4.15 4.99 -9.85
N LYS A 47 -3.49 5.33 -8.73
CA LYS A 47 -3.79 4.76 -7.39
C LYS A 47 -5.28 4.82 -7.06
N THR A 48 -5.84 6.04 -7.02
CA THR A 48 -7.24 6.28 -6.64
C THR A 48 -8.22 5.55 -7.57
N ALA A 49 -7.93 5.50 -8.89
CA ALA A 49 -8.76 4.77 -9.85
C ALA A 49 -8.75 3.25 -9.60
N LEU A 50 -7.57 2.70 -9.34
CA LEU A 50 -7.42 1.29 -9.01
C LEU A 50 -8.10 0.96 -7.68
N LEU A 51 -7.91 1.81 -6.67
CA LEU A 51 -8.51 1.62 -5.35
C LEU A 51 -10.04 1.71 -5.41
N GLU A 52 -10.61 2.71 -6.10
CA GLU A 52 -12.06 2.82 -6.32
C GLU A 52 -12.64 1.52 -6.91
N LYS A 53 -12.01 1.00 -7.98
CA LYS A 53 -12.43 -0.25 -8.63
C LYS A 53 -12.28 -1.46 -7.71
N THR A 54 -11.18 -1.51 -6.96
CA THR A 54 -10.88 -2.59 -5.99
C THR A 54 -11.91 -2.63 -4.87
N LEU A 55 -12.20 -1.48 -4.24
CA LEU A 55 -13.20 -1.36 -3.19
C LEU A 55 -14.59 -1.77 -3.70
N THR A 56 -14.99 -1.27 -4.88
CA THR A 56 -16.29 -1.60 -5.50
C THR A 56 -16.47 -3.11 -5.71
N LEU A 57 -15.42 -3.81 -6.13
CA LEU A 57 -15.49 -5.24 -6.40
C LEU A 57 -15.35 -6.10 -5.14
N LEU A 58 -14.44 -5.74 -4.22
CA LEU A 58 -14.22 -6.50 -2.99
C LEU A 58 -15.40 -6.39 -2.02
N ARG A 59 -16.05 -5.23 -1.90
CA ARG A 59 -17.18 -5.02 -0.97
C ARG A 59 -18.36 -5.95 -1.20
N GLN A 60 -18.45 -6.59 -2.36
CA GLN A 60 -19.49 -7.57 -2.63
C GLN A 60 -19.38 -8.83 -1.75
N ARG A 61 -18.19 -9.08 -1.17
CA ARG A 61 -17.90 -10.29 -0.37
C ARG A 61 -17.13 -10.02 0.91
N PHE A 62 -16.53 -8.84 1.03
CA PHE A 62 -15.65 -8.46 2.15
C PHE A 62 -16.06 -7.11 2.70
N ARG A 63 -15.82 -6.90 3.97
CA ARG A 63 -15.94 -5.61 4.64
C ARG A 63 -14.64 -4.85 4.41
N VAL A 64 -14.70 -3.81 3.60
CA VAL A 64 -13.54 -3.05 3.13
C VAL A 64 -13.66 -1.59 3.51
N ALA A 65 -12.52 -0.95 3.79
CA ALA A 65 -12.44 0.47 4.07
C ALA A 65 -11.14 1.06 3.50
N ALA A 66 -11.04 2.38 3.40
CA ALA A 66 -9.84 3.06 2.93
C ALA A 66 -9.50 4.31 3.72
N LEU A 67 -8.19 4.52 3.94
CA LEU A 67 -7.59 5.79 4.32
C LEU A 67 -6.88 6.37 3.10
N VAL A 68 -6.99 7.67 2.88
CA VAL A 68 -6.40 8.36 1.71
C VAL A 68 -5.58 9.55 2.16
N GLY A 69 -4.27 9.49 1.90
CA GLY A 69 -3.36 10.61 2.13
C GLY A 69 -3.35 11.55 0.94
N ASP A 70 -3.70 12.81 1.16
CA ASP A 70 -3.58 13.86 0.15
C ASP A 70 -3.07 15.16 0.77
N LEU A 71 -2.41 15.98 -0.04
CA LEU A 71 -1.81 17.24 0.41
C LEU A 71 -2.85 18.27 0.82
N ALA A 72 -3.94 18.45 0.06
CA ALA A 72 -4.88 19.55 0.28
C ALA A 72 -6.29 19.37 -0.32
N THR A 73 -6.55 18.36 -1.17
CA THR A 73 -7.82 18.27 -1.88
C THR A 73 -8.66 17.08 -1.40
N GLU A 74 -9.99 17.22 -1.40
CA GLU A 74 -10.92 16.12 -1.06
C GLU A 74 -11.28 15.24 -2.27
N ASN A 75 -10.71 15.51 -3.43
CA ASN A 75 -11.11 14.89 -4.69
C ASN A 75 -10.95 13.37 -4.67
N ASP A 76 -9.89 12.86 -4.08
CA ASP A 76 -9.64 11.41 -4.00
C ASP A 76 -10.61 10.72 -3.04
N ALA A 77 -10.90 11.33 -1.87
CA ALA A 77 -11.90 10.80 -0.96
C ALA A 77 -13.31 10.82 -1.56
N VAL A 78 -13.70 11.90 -2.24
CA VAL A 78 -14.99 11.99 -2.97
C VAL A 78 -15.07 10.92 -4.07
N ARG A 79 -13.98 10.69 -4.78
CA ARG A 79 -13.92 9.66 -5.81
C ARG A 79 -14.10 8.27 -5.21
N LEU A 80 -13.38 7.95 -4.14
CA LEU A 80 -13.46 6.65 -3.47
C LEU A 80 -14.81 6.41 -2.80
N ALA A 81 -15.51 7.47 -2.35
CA ALA A 81 -16.85 7.37 -1.81
C ALA A 81 -17.87 6.77 -2.80
N ARG A 82 -17.59 6.85 -4.12
CA ARG A 82 -18.42 6.18 -5.16
C ARG A 82 -18.43 4.66 -5.00
N SER A 83 -17.39 4.08 -4.42
CA SER A 83 -17.36 2.66 -4.08
C SER A 83 -18.35 2.29 -2.99
N GLN A 84 -18.90 3.27 -2.25
CA GLN A 84 -19.75 3.10 -1.07
C GLN A 84 -19.06 2.34 0.09
N ALA A 85 -17.76 2.18 0.07
CA ALA A 85 -16.97 1.73 1.20
C ALA A 85 -16.73 2.92 2.16
N PRO A 86 -16.54 2.69 3.48
CA PRO A 86 -16.07 3.72 4.40
C PRO A 86 -14.70 4.25 3.94
N VAL A 87 -14.61 5.57 3.77
CA VAL A 87 -13.36 6.26 3.37
C VAL A 87 -13.12 7.42 4.31
N LYS A 88 -11.88 7.57 4.78
CA LYS A 88 -11.45 8.73 5.56
C LYS A 88 -10.20 9.33 4.92
N GLN A 89 -10.20 10.63 4.77
CA GLN A 89 -9.05 11.37 4.26
C GLN A 89 -8.13 11.79 5.38
N ILE A 90 -6.84 11.71 5.11
CA ILE A 90 -5.75 12.23 5.93
C ILE A 90 -5.14 13.41 5.16
N VAL A 91 -5.36 14.62 5.65
CA VAL A 91 -4.75 15.83 5.07
C VAL A 91 -3.33 15.95 5.62
N THR A 92 -2.34 15.82 4.75
CA THR A 92 -0.92 15.84 5.14
C THR A 92 -0.32 17.25 5.12
N GLY A 93 -1.03 18.23 4.55
CA GLY A 93 -0.55 19.62 4.45
C GLY A 93 0.69 19.75 3.58
N THR A 94 1.83 20.00 4.20
CA THR A 94 3.12 20.14 3.48
C THR A 94 3.94 18.85 3.43
N VAL A 95 3.49 17.78 4.10
CA VAL A 95 4.21 16.50 4.15
C VAL A 95 3.81 15.64 2.95
N CYS A 96 4.79 15.22 2.16
CA CYS A 96 4.58 14.50 0.91
C CYS A 96 4.48 12.97 1.06
N HIS A 97 4.13 12.48 2.25
CA HIS A 97 3.96 11.07 2.59
C HIS A 97 3.07 10.93 3.82
N LEU A 98 2.57 9.71 4.06
CA LEU A 98 1.93 9.33 5.31
C LEU A 98 2.97 8.81 6.30
N GLU A 99 2.75 9.09 7.57
CA GLU A 99 3.46 8.52 8.72
C GLU A 99 2.51 7.63 9.54
N ALA A 100 3.06 6.66 10.28
CA ALA A 100 2.29 5.74 11.09
C ALA A 100 1.39 6.46 12.12
N ALA A 101 1.84 7.58 12.70
CA ALA A 101 1.05 8.40 13.61
C ALA A 101 -0.19 8.99 12.94
N MET A 102 -0.10 9.40 11.68
CA MET A 102 -1.24 9.92 10.92
C MET A 102 -2.28 8.82 10.68
N VAL A 103 -1.84 7.61 10.33
CA VAL A 103 -2.70 6.44 10.18
C VAL A 103 -3.37 6.10 11.50
N GLN A 104 -2.62 6.07 12.62
CA GLN A 104 -3.11 5.79 13.96
C GLN A 104 -4.24 6.75 14.35
N ASN A 105 -4.03 8.05 14.18
CA ASN A 105 -5.02 9.09 14.48
C ASN A 105 -6.26 8.99 13.58
N ALA A 106 -6.07 8.66 12.31
CA ALA A 106 -7.17 8.48 11.37
C ALA A 106 -8.07 7.28 11.72
N LEU A 107 -7.54 6.29 12.41
CA LEU A 107 -8.26 5.08 12.83
C LEU A 107 -9.01 5.26 14.17
N GLU A 108 -8.97 6.44 14.77
CA GLU A 108 -9.79 6.73 15.97
C GLU A 108 -11.28 6.58 15.66
N GLY A 109 -11.98 5.82 16.51
CA GLY A 109 -13.41 5.53 16.37
C GLY A 109 -13.75 4.43 15.34
N TRP A 110 -12.76 3.84 14.65
CA TRP A 110 -13.01 2.74 13.71
C TRP A 110 -13.00 1.37 14.39
N ARG A 111 -13.97 0.54 14.03
CA ARG A 111 -14.08 -0.86 14.44
C ARG A 111 -13.28 -1.73 13.46
N LEU A 112 -11.99 -1.92 13.74
CA LEU A 112 -11.09 -2.70 12.87
C LEU A 112 -11.49 -4.19 12.80
N ASP A 113 -12.06 -4.72 13.88
CA ASP A 113 -12.59 -6.07 13.97
C ASP A 113 -13.80 -6.33 13.04
N GLU A 114 -14.41 -5.26 12.55
CA GLU A 114 -15.47 -5.31 11.55
C GLU A 114 -14.94 -5.26 10.10
N LEU A 115 -13.63 -5.17 9.89
CA LEU A 115 -13.03 -5.09 8.56
C LEU A 115 -12.33 -6.39 8.18
N ASP A 116 -12.39 -6.71 6.88
CA ASP A 116 -11.60 -7.77 6.27
C ASP A 116 -10.36 -7.21 5.57
N PHE A 117 -10.48 -6.00 4.98
CA PHE A 117 -9.41 -5.26 4.34
C PHE A 117 -9.45 -3.78 4.74
N LEU A 118 -8.29 -3.22 5.02
CA LEU A 118 -8.06 -1.79 5.10
C LEU A 118 -7.05 -1.40 4.02
N PHE A 119 -7.40 -0.46 3.17
CA PHE A 119 -6.49 0.11 2.19
C PHE A 119 -5.96 1.46 2.68
N VAL A 120 -4.66 1.70 2.46
CA VAL A 120 -4.02 2.98 2.79
C VAL A 120 -3.39 3.53 1.51
N GLU A 121 -4.04 4.49 0.88
CA GLU A 121 -3.49 5.22 -0.26
C GLU A 121 -2.55 6.31 0.23
N ASN A 122 -1.27 6.22 -0.13
CA ASN A 122 -0.27 7.22 0.22
C ASN A 122 -0.30 8.40 -0.77
N VAL A 123 0.24 9.54 -0.37
CA VAL A 123 0.46 10.69 -1.25
C VAL A 123 1.25 10.28 -2.48
N GLY A 124 0.98 10.90 -3.63
CA GLY A 124 1.67 10.65 -4.88
C GLY A 124 3.15 11.08 -4.82
N ASN A 125 4.03 10.16 -4.39
CA ASN A 125 5.47 10.37 -4.27
C ASN A 125 6.20 9.03 -4.28
N LEU A 126 7.38 8.94 -4.94
CA LEU A 126 8.19 7.73 -4.99
C LEU A 126 9.47 7.80 -4.14
N VAL A 127 9.72 8.92 -3.46
CA VAL A 127 10.94 9.12 -2.67
C VAL A 127 10.64 9.01 -1.18
N CYS A 128 9.85 9.93 -0.64
CA CYS A 128 9.59 10.01 0.80
C CYS A 128 8.91 8.74 1.38
N PRO A 129 7.86 8.16 0.76
CA PRO A 129 7.15 7.01 1.34
C PRO A 129 8.01 5.75 1.48
N SER A 130 9.13 5.66 0.76
CA SER A 130 9.99 4.47 0.77
C SER A 130 10.60 4.14 2.13
N SER A 131 10.73 5.14 3.00
CA SER A 131 11.36 5.02 4.33
C SER A 131 10.37 4.91 5.48
N TYR A 132 9.06 4.98 5.22
CA TYR A 132 8.04 4.99 6.25
C TYR A 132 7.18 3.73 6.19
N ASP A 133 7.27 2.92 7.24
CA ASP A 133 6.38 1.79 7.50
C ASP A 133 5.08 2.33 8.10
N LEU A 134 3.93 1.84 7.64
CA LEU A 134 2.60 2.22 8.13
C LEU A 134 1.92 1.09 8.92
N GLY A 135 2.63 -0.02 9.17
CA GLY A 135 2.10 -1.22 9.79
C GLY A 135 1.32 -2.12 8.83
N GLU A 136 1.42 -1.91 7.53
CA GLU A 136 0.75 -2.69 6.51
C GLU A 136 1.26 -4.14 6.40
N ASP A 137 0.38 -5.06 5.97
CA ASP A 137 0.72 -6.46 5.64
C ASP A 137 1.27 -6.59 4.22
N LEU A 138 0.90 -5.67 3.33
CA LEU A 138 1.25 -5.71 1.93
C LEU A 138 1.44 -4.29 1.38
N ARG A 139 2.61 -4.02 0.82
CA ARG A 139 2.89 -2.75 0.13
C ARG A 139 2.90 -2.94 -1.38
N LEU A 140 2.04 -2.22 -2.08
CA LEU A 140 1.96 -2.18 -3.53
C LEU A 140 2.64 -0.91 -4.06
N VAL A 141 3.63 -1.06 -4.94
CA VAL A 141 4.13 0.06 -5.74
C VAL A 141 3.46 0.04 -7.10
N LEU A 142 2.83 1.16 -7.48
CA LEU A 142 2.18 1.29 -8.79
C LEU A 142 3.06 2.08 -9.75
N MET A 143 3.12 1.60 -10.99
CA MET A 143 3.64 2.36 -12.14
C MET A 143 2.67 2.25 -13.30
N SER A 144 2.45 3.37 -14.00
CA SER A 144 1.62 3.39 -15.20
C SER A 144 2.45 3.05 -16.45
N VAL A 145 1.86 2.39 -17.42
CA VAL A 145 2.49 2.20 -18.74
C VAL A 145 2.91 3.52 -19.41
N THR A 146 2.36 4.66 -18.95
CA THR A 146 2.69 6.00 -19.47
C THR A 146 3.93 6.63 -18.83
N GLU A 147 4.61 5.94 -17.91
CA GLU A 147 5.73 6.51 -17.13
C GLU A 147 7.11 6.01 -17.57
N GLY A 148 7.15 5.07 -18.50
CA GLY A 148 8.37 4.45 -19.04
C GLY A 148 8.83 3.21 -18.24
N GLU A 149 9.51 2.31 -18.93
CA GLU A 149 9.93 1.00 -18.44
C GLU A 149 11.09 1.05 -17.44
N ASP A 150 11.83 2.14 -17.45
CA ASP A 150 13.00 2.39 -16.59
C ASP A 150 12.63 3.02 -15.23
N LYS A 151 11.34 3.22 -14.95
CA LYS A 151 10.85 3.77 -13.68
C LYS A 151 11.42 3.07 -12.45
N PRO A 152 11.49 1.72 -12.39
CA PRO A 152 12.11 1.02 -11.27
C PRO A 152 13.58 1.38 -11.07
N LEU A 153 14.34 1.53 -12.16
CA LEU A 153 15.76 1.88 -12.10
C LEU A 153 16.00 3.31 -11.64
N LYS A 154 15.08 4.24 -11.94
CA LYS A 154 15.11 5.64 -11.48
C LYS A 154 14.75 5.80 -9.99
N TYR A 155 13.89 4.92 -9.47
CA TYR A 155 13.38 4.98 -8.10
C TYR A 155 13.57 3.65 -7.36
N PRO A 156 14.80 3.10 -7.29
CA PRO A 156 15.02 1.73 -6.82
C PRO A 156 14.58 1.52 -5.37
N THR A 157 14.69 2.55 -4.53
CA THR A 157 14.37 2.44 -3.09
C THR A 157 12.90 2.07 -2.85
N ILE A 158 11.95 2.72 -3.56
CA ILE A 158 10.53 2.45 -3.35
C ILE A 158 10.14 1.08 -3.90
N PHE A 159 10.68 0.67 -5.06
CA PHE A 159 10.44 -0.66 -5.60
C PHE A 159 11.04 -1.75 -4.71
N ASN A 160 12.22 -1.53 -4.15
CA ASN A 160 12.83 -2.49 -3.22
C ASN A 160 12.08 -2.59 -1.88
N SER A 161 11.40 -1.52 -1.44
CA SER A 161 10.59 -1.51 -0.21
C SER A 161 9.19 -2.10 -0.38
N ALA A 162 8.72 -2.29 -1.61
CA ALA A 162 7.38 -2.81 -1.90
C ALA A 162 7.39 -4.33 -2.08
N ASP A 163 6.27 -4.99 -1.83
CA ASP A 163 6.11 -6.44 -1.98
C ASP A 163 5.73 -6.85 -3.40
N VAL A 164 5.01 -5.98 -4.10
CA VAL A 164 4.46 -6.23 -5.43
C VAL A 164 4.46 -4.95 -6.25
N THR A 165 4.82 -5.06 -7.52
CA THR A 165 4.61 -4.00 -8.51
C THR A 165 3.26 -4.20 -9.21
N VAL A 166 2.48 -3.13 -9.32
CA VAL A 166 1.24 -3.12 -10.10
C VAL A 166 1.42 -2.19 -11.30
N ILE A 167 1.47 -2.75 -12.49
CA ILE A 167 1.54 -1.99 -13.75
C ILE A 167 0.12 -1.60 -14.14
N THR A 168 -0.17 -0.31 -14.10
CA THR A 168 -1.52 0.24 -14.31
C THR A 168 -1.74 0.76 -15.71
N LYS A 169 -3.01 1.01 -16.06
CA LYS A 169 -3.44 1.58 -17.35
C LYS A 169 -3.00 0.75 -18.56
N ILE A 170 -2.96 -0.57 -18.43
CA ILE A 170 -2.53 -1.45 -19.53
C ILE A 170 -3.40 -1.34 -20.78
N ASP A 171 -4.60 -0.75 -20.68
CA ASP A 171 -5.43 -0.36 -21.81
C ASP A 171 -4.81 0.73 -22.72
N LEU A 172 -3.77 1.40 -22.26
CA LEU A 172 -2.99 2.39 -23.01
C LEU A 172 -1.65 1.85 -23.53
N ALA A 173 -1.29 0.60 -23.21
CA ALA A 173 0.05 0.05 -23.48
C ALA A 173 0.44 0.14 -24.98
N GLU A 174 -0.47 -0.20 -25.87
CA GLU A 174 -0.26 -0.11 -27.32
C GLU A 174 -0.08 1.35 -27.77
N ALA A 175 -0.94 2.25 -27.28
CA ALA A 175 -0.93 3.66 -27.67
C ALA A 175 0.35 4.41 -27.24
N VAL A 176 1.03 3.93 -26.20
CA VAL A 176 2.28 4.51 -25.68
C VAL A 176 3.50 3.63 -26.00
N GLU A 177 3.33 2.61 -26.84
CA GLU A 177 4.39 1.67 -27.25
C GLU A 177 5.13 1.04 -26.05
N PHE A 178 4.39 0.75 -24.95
CA PHE A 178 4.98 0.23 -23.72
C PHE A 178 5.54 -1.18 -23.91
N ASN A 179 6.82 -1.35 -23.57
CA ASN A 179 7.51 -2.63 -23.61
C ASN A 179 7.44 -3.34 -22.24
N ALA A 180 6.49 -4.28 -22.11
CA ALA A 180 6.28 -5.02 -20.86
C ALA A 180 7.49 -5.86 -20.43
N GLU A 181 8.27 -6.42 -21.38
CA GLU A 181 9.47 -7.19 -21.06
C GLU A 181 10.59 -6.29 -20.53
N ALA A 182 10.78 -5.10 -21.12
CA ALA A 182 11.75 -4.13 -20.63
C ALA A 182 11.38 -3.64 -19.21
N ALA A 183 10.10 -3.36 -18.98
CA ALA A 183 9.61 -3.01 -17.63
C ALA A 183 9.86 -4.13 -16.61
N ASN A 184 9.57 -5.37 -16.98
CA ASN A 184 9.84 -6.51 -16.10
C ASN A 184 11.34 -6.68 -15.82
N ARG A 185 12.21 -6.54 -16.84
CA ARG A 185 13.66 -6.55 -16.62
C ARG A 185 14.11 -5.47 -15.63
N SER A 186 13.56 -4.26 -15.73
CA SER A 186 13.87 -3.16 -14.79
C SER A 186 13.41 -3.47 -13.37
N ILE A 187 12.22 -4.06 -13.20
CA ILE A 187 11.70 -4.49 -11.89
C ILE A 187 12.61 -5.57 -11.30
N GLN A 188 12.94 -6.61 -12.07
CA GLN A 188 13.79 -7.71 -11.60
C GLN A 188 15.23 -7.27 -11.32
N ALA A 189 15.75 -6.26 -12.00
CA ALA A 189 17.07 -5.70 -11.72
C ALA A 189 17.13 -5.00 -10.35
N VAL A 190 16.03 -4.40 -9.90
CA VAL A 190 15.93 -3.73 -8.59
C VAL A 190 15.59 -4.71 -7.48
N ARG A 191 14.61 -5.58 -7.72
CA ARG A 191 14.16 -6.58 -6.74
C ARG A 191 13.93 -7.92 -7.42
N PRO A 192 14.93 -8.80 -7.45
CA PRO A 192 14.80 -10.13 -8.02
C PRO A 192 13.69 -10.94 -7.38
N GLY A 193 12.85 -11.56 -8.18
CA GLY A 193 11.71 -12.36 -7.73
C GLY A 193 10.43 -11.53 -7.41
N MET A 194 10.43 -10.21 -7.60
CA MET A 194 9.25 -9.39 -7.39
C MET A 194 8.13 -9.75 -8.36
N THR A 195 6.94 -9.99 -7.84
CA THR A 195 5.74 -10.19 -8.64
C THR A 195 5.30 -8.88 -9.28
N ALA A 196 4.99 -8.90 -10.57
CA ALA A 196 4.38 -7.80 -11.29
C ALA A 196 2.97 -8.21 -11.75
N LEU A 197 1.96 -7.38 -11.43
CA LEU A 197 0.56 -7.57 -11.83
C LEU A 197 0.17 -6.46 -12.80
N ASN A 198 -0.48 -6.84 -13.89
CA ASN A 198 -0.89 -5.92 -14.95
C ASN A 198 -2.39 -5.63 -14.83
N VAL A 199 -2.80 -4.35 -14.70
CA VAL A 199 -4.20 -3.98 -14.49
C VAL A 199 -4.63 -2.74 -15.27
N SER A 200 -5.90 -2.71 -15.64
CA SER A 200 -6.59 -1.50 -16.04
C SER A 200 -7.87 -1.34 -15.21
N ALA A 201 -7.92 -0.30 -14.37
CA ALA A 201 -9.13 0.05 -13.65
C ALA A 201 -10.26 0.47 -14.59
N LYS A 202 -9.92 1.04 -15.77
CA LYS A 202 -10.87 1.52 -16.78
C LYS A 202 -11.53 0.37 -17.53
N SER A 203 -10.76 -0.53 -18.12
CA SER A 203 -11.29 -1.65 -18.91
C SER A 203 -11.66 -2.87 -18.05
N GLY A 204 -11.10 -2.98 -16.83
CA GLY A 204 -11.23 -4.15 -15.96
C GLY A 204 -10.23 -5.27 -16.27
N ALA A 205 -9.37 -5.11 -17.28
CA ALA A 205 -8.34 -6.09 -17.61
C ALA A 205 -7.39 -6.32 -16.41
N GLY A 206 -7.04 -7.58 -16.11
CA GLY A 206 -6.18 -7.98 -15.00
C GLY A 206 -6.79 -7.84 -13.60
N MET A 207 -7.97 -7.23 -13.46
CA MET A 207 -8.60 -7.03 -12.14
C MET A 207 -8.96 -8.34 -11.43
N LYS A 208 -9.33 -9.38 -12.17
CA LYS A 208 -9.64 -10.69 -11.58
C LYS A 208 -8.43 -11.32 -10.92
N GLU A 209 -7.30 -11.28 -11.60
CA GLU A 209 -6.02 -11.79 -11.12
C GLU A 209 -5.53 -10.97 -9.91
N PHE A 210 -5.59 -9.65 -10.00
CA PHE A 210 -5.23 -8.73 -8.92
C PHE A 210 -6.06 -8.97 -7.65
N LEU A 211 -7.38 -9.08 -7.78
CA LEU A 211 -8.26 -9.37 -6.64
C LEU A 211 -8.05 -10.79 -6.09
N GLY A 212 -7.75 -11.76 -6.97
CA GLY A 212 -7.38 -13.12 -6.59
C GLY A 212 -6.10 -13.13 -5.74
N PHE A 213 -5.09 -12.36 -6.16
CA PHE A 213 -3.85 -12.19 -5.43
C PHE A 213 -4.07 -11.57 -4.03
N LEU A 214 -4.82 -10.47 -3.92
CA LEU A 214 -5.12 -9.84 -2.63
C LEU A 214 -5.81 -10.81 -1.66
N ARG A 215 -6.80 -11.57 -2.14
CA ARG A 215 -7.50 -12.58 -1.34
C ARG A 215 -6.57 -13.67 -0.85
N SER A 216 -5.75 -14.22 -1.73
CA SER A 216 -4.77 -15.26 -1.37
C SER A 216 -3.77 -14.76 -0.30
N ARG A 217 -3.28 -13.53 -0.42
CA ARG A 217 -2.36 -12.93 0.57
C ARG A 217 -3.02 -12.79 1.94
N ARG A 218 -4.27 -12.29 1.97
CA ARG A 218 -5.04 -12.19 3.21
C ARG A 218 -5.31 -13.55 3.85
N ASP A 219 -5.75 -14.52 3.07
CA ASP A 219 -6.10 -15.84 3.60
C ASP A 219 -4.87 -16.57 4.15
N ASN A 220 -3.71 -16.41 3.49
CA ASN A 220 -2.43 -16.93 3.99
C ASN A 220 -2.00 -16.24 5.30
N ALA A 221 -2.14 -14.93 5.42
CA ALA A 221 -1.83 -14.19 6.64
C ALA A 221 -2.71 -14.67 7.81
N ARG A 222 -4.01 -14.83 7.59
CA ARG A 222 -4.93 -15.37 8.60
C ARG A 222 -4.60 -16.80 9.04
N ALA A 223 -4.22 -17.67 8.10
CA ALA A 223 -3.85 -19.05 8.42
C ALA A 223 -2.60 -19.11 9.32
N MET A 224 -1.62 -18.24 9.09
CA MET A 224 -0.41 -18.14 9.92
C MET A 224 -0.74 -17.67 11.35
N THR A 225 -1.63 -16.69 11.50
CA THR A 225 -2.05 -16.18 12.82
C THR A 225 -2.76 -17.25 13.64
N VAL A 226 -3.64 -18.05 13.02
CA VAL A 226 -4.35 -19.15 13.68
C VAL A 226 -3.38 -20.26 14.12
N SER A 227 -2.40 -20.61 13.28
CA SER A 227 -1.38 -21.61 13.61
C SER A 227 -0.52 -21.20 14.82
N GLN A 228 -0.08 -19.94 14.85
CA GLN A 228 0.72 -19.42 15.98
C GLN A 228 -0.07 -19.39 17.30
N ALA A 229 -1.37 -19.06 17.24
CA ALA A 229 -2.22 -19.09 18.43
C ALA A 229 -2.42 -20.51 18.99
N SER A 230 -2.52 -21.52 18.11
CA SER A 230 -2.67 -22.94 18.55
C SER A 230 -1.38 -23.49 19.19
N ASP A 231 -0.21 -23.09 18.71
CA ASP A 231 1.08 -23.55 19.27
C ASP A 231 1.38 -22.94 20.64
N THR A 232 0.84 -21.75 20.94
CA THR A 232 1.02 -21.08 22.24
C THR A 232 0.23 -21.77 23.38
N PHE A 233 -0.83 -22.50 23.06
CA PHE A 233 -1.64 -23.26 24.02
C PHE A 233 -1.19 -24.74 24.21
N ALA A 234 -0.20 -25.19 23.42
CA ALA A 234 0.26 -26.59 23.44
C ALA A 234 1.50 -26.85 24.30
N THR A 235 1.93 -25.91 25.15
CA THR A 235 3.03 -26.16 26.11
C THR A 235 2.49 -26.87 27.34
N PRO A 236 2.84 -28.16 27.59
CA PRO A 236 2.42 -28.83 28.81
C PRO A 236 3.22 -28.29 29.99
N GLU A 237 2.49 -27.93 31.05
CA GLU A 237 3.06 -27.76 32.39
C GLU A 237 3.88 -29.00 32.75
N LYS A 238 5.14 -28.79 33.05
CA LYS A 238 5.97 -29.77 33.75
C LYS A 238 6.25 -29.30 35.18
#